data_d034cbfe0569ef8dac46be0e39b2ce60
#
_entry.id   d034cbfe0569ef8dac46be0e39b2ce60
#
_cell.length_a   1.000
_cell.length_b   1.000
_cell.length_c   1.000
_cell.angle_alpha   90.00
_cell.angle_beta   90.00
_cell.angle_gamma   90.00
#
_symmetry.space_group_name_H-M   'P 1'
#
loop_
_entity.id
_entity.type
_entity.pdbx_description
1 polymer ?
#
loop_
_entity_poly.entity_id
_entity_poly.type
_entity_poly.pdbx_seq_one_letter_code
_entity_poly.pdbx_strand_id
1 'polypeptide(L)'
;MQASLEDEWLWGWDATPGIVSVWAERTGRAVVWRRAAGSDTLTREEDRFRPWLLLPALDDLTHLGARLLPEEAPGAELFDSVAWRELTGAGQFRYLVSASDSRTLEAAVLAGASARLKRQITRLADLGDEAALSLPPEEQYLVATGRTYFGGLAFDDLHRLQFDLETTGLNPAQHSIFLVAVRDNRGFSAVLDVAERGLDGPAAEADLIRRLVALIRQRDPDVIENHNLHGFDLPFLARRAELLGVTLALGRIGGGLRRRPASRGYGPWRGAEADASERDEARGRYTVAGRELIDTLDAVRRYDFAARDLPGHGLKAVARHFGLASPDREYVAGAQVYQTWLVDPARVRHYALDDVNEADGVARLLGGAAFALARMAPRRYERLADAGPATGVLDPLLVRAYLRAGAALPARSVSDGVQHSGASLYLFAAGVATRVVKADVSSLYPSLMRQYRIGPASDRLGALLALVDRLVEQRLAAKRRARAAPPGSRERHTDEALSAAMK
;
A
#
# COMPACT_ATOMS: atom_id res chain seq x y z
N MET A 1 -16.58 26.89 2.94
CA MET A 1 -17.38 25.99 3.79
C MET A 1 -16.38 25.19 4.61
N GLN A 2 -16.38 25.31 5.91
CA GLN A 2 -15.48 24.54 6.77
C GLN A 2 -15.84 23.06 6.64
N ALA A 3 -14.87 22.19 6.40
CA ALA A 3 -15.09 20.75 6.34
C ALA A 3 -15.69 20.26 7.67
N SER A 4 -16.61 19.32 7.63
CA SER A 4 -17.10 18.69 8.86
C SER A 4 -16.01 17.85 9.51
N LEU A 5 -16.12 17.57 10.79
CA LEU A 5 -15.15 16.71 11.50
C LEU A 5 -15.07 15.31 10.85
N GLU A 6 -16.19 14.77 10.39
CA GLU A 6 -16.25 13.49 9.67
C GLU A 6 -15.57 13.54 8.30
N ASP A 7 -15.61 14.70 7.62
CA ASP A 7 -14.86 14.89 6.37
C ASP A 7 -13.35 14.92 6.65
N GLU A 8 -12.92 15.54 7.76
CA GLU A 8 -11.52 15.49 8.20
C GLU A 8 -11.07 14.05 8.55
N TRP A 9 -11.94 13.24 9.14
CA TRP A 9 -11.64 11.84 9.42
C TRP A 9 -11.41 11.03 8.14
N LEU A 10 -12.17 11.31 7.08
CA LEU A 10 -12.09 10.59 5.82
C LEU A 10 -10.98 11.10 4.89
N TRP A 11 -10.85 12.45 4.77
CA TRP A 11 -9.97 13.06 3.77
C TRP A 11 -8.71 13.70 4.35
N GLY A 12 -8.59 13.78 5.67
CA GLY A 12 -7.58 14.60 6.33
C GLY A 12 -7.97 16.07 6.38
N TRP A 13 -7.15 16.87 7.02
CA TRP A 13 -7.38 18.31 7.24
C TRP A 13 -6.30 19.21 6.65
N ASP A 14 -5.19 18.62 6.18
CA ASP A 14 -4.12 19.35 5.49
C ASP A 14 -4.39 19.33 3.98
N ALA A 15 -4.59 20.49 3.40
CA ALA A 15 -4.92 20.65 1.98
C ALA A 15 -3.69 20.66 1.06
N THR A 16 -2.51 20.28 1.53
CA THR A 16 -1.28 20.23 0.72
C THR A 16 -1.50 19.36 -0.53
N PRO A 17 -1.44 19.94 -1.74
CA PRO A 17 -1.74 19.20 -2.95
C PRO A 17 -0.53 18.40 -3.45
N GLY A 18 -0.81 17.38 -4.24
CA GLY A 18 0.18 16.72 -5.10
C GLY A 18 1.17 15.83 -4.40
N ILE A 19 0.93 15.38 -3.16
CA ILE A 19 1.82 14.43 -2.48
C ILE A 19 1.85 13.11 -3.25
N VAL A 20 3.02 12.73 -3.76
CA VAL A 20 3.23 11.50 -4.52
C VAL A 20 4.04 10.45 -3.76
N SER A 21 4.79 10.84 -2.75
CA SER A 21 5.46 9.91 -1.84
C SER A 21 5.79 10.59 -0.51
N VAL A 22 5.72 9.81 0.57
CA VAL A 22 6.16 10.18 1.91
C VAL A 22 7.14 9.14 2.41
N TRP A 23 8.26 9.61 2.97
CA TRP A 23 9.22 8.78 3.67
C TRP A 23 9.47 9.38 5.04
N ALA A 24 9.17 8.64 6.07
CA ALA A 24 9.41 9.07 7.43
C ALA A 24 10.39 8.13 8.15
N GLU A 25 11.18 8.69 9.03
CA GLU A 25 12.21 7.97 9.78
C GLU A 25 11.85 7.90 11.27
N ARG A 26 12.41 6.91 11.92
CA ARG A 26 12.25 6.75 13.38
C ARG A 26 12.76 7.95 14.20
N THR A 27 13.62 8.76 13.62
CA THR A 27 14.14 10.03 14.16
C THR A 27 13.17 11.20 14.06
N GLY A 28 11.95 10.99 13.63
CA GLY A 28 10.95 12.03 13.41
C GLY A 28 11.21 12.92 12.21
N ARG A 29 12.20 12.61 11.35
CA ARG A 29 12.39 13.28 10.08
C ARG A 29 11.43 12.70 9.06
N ALA A 30 10.72 13.56 8.33
CA ALA A 30 9.88 13.20 7.20
C ALA A 30 10.35 13.92 5.93
N VAL A 31 10.25 13.24 4.80
CA VAL A 31 10.49 13.82 3.48
C VAL A 31 9.26 13.57 2.63
N VAL A 32 8.73 14.64 2.03
CA VAL A 32 7.53 14.63 1.22
C VAL A 32 7.87 15.07 -0.18
N TRP A 33 7.49 14.26 -1.17
CA TRP A 33 7.61 14.60 -2.58
C TRP A 33 6.25 14.98 -3.12
N ARG A 34 6.23 16.09 -3.88
CA ARG A 34 5.01 16.64 -4.44
C ARG A 34 5.18 16.92 -5.92
N ARG A 35 4.14 16.64 -6.69
CA ARG A 35 4.02 16.95 -8.11
C ARG A 35 2.83 17.87 -8.34
N ALA A 36 2.99 18.87 -9.17
CA ALA A 36 1.87 19.67 -9.64
C ALA A 36 1.11 18.93 -10.75
N ALA A 37 -0.22 19.03 -10.75
CA ALA A 37 -1.05 18.45 -11.81
C ALA A 37 -0.65 19.01 -13.19
N GLY A 38 -0.50 18.10 -14.17
CA GLY A 38 -0.09 18.47 -15.53
C GLY A 38 1.34 18.99 -15.66
N SER A 39 2.20 18.83 -14.64
CA SER A 39 3.59 19.30 -14.65
C SER A 39 4.58 18.15 -14.38
N ASP A 40 5.76 18.26 -14.98
CA ASP A 40 6.89 17.37 -14.69
C ASP A 40 7.67 17.79 -13.46
N THR A 41 7.38 18.95 -12.90
CA THR A 41 8.09 19.47 -11.75
C THR A 41 7.79 18.66 -10.50
N LEU A 42 8.85 18.13 -9.89
CA LEU A 42 8.81 17.46 -8.60
C LEU A 42 9.48 18.37 -7.57
N THR A 43 8.78 18.59 -6.47
CA THR A 43 9.34 19.29 -5.31
C THR A 43 9.60 18.31 -4.17
N ARG A 44 10.61 18.58 -3.35
CA ARG A 44 10.96 17.83 -2.16
C ARG A 44 10.91 18.77 -0.97
N GLU A 45 10.15 18.41 0.04
CA GLU A 45 10.03 19.12 1.31
C GLU A 45 10.58 18.24 2.43
N GLU A 46 11.31 18.84 3.38
CA GLU A 46 11.69 18.18 4.62
C GLU A 46 10.81 18.71 5.74
N ASP A 47 10.30 17.81 6.55
CA ASP A 47 9.41 18.10 7.67
C ASP A 47 9.82 17.29 8.89
N ARG A 48 9.28 17.64 10.06
CA ARG A 48 9.52 16.94 11.31
C ARG A 48 8.21 16.66 12.04
N PHE A 49 8.15 15.49 12.67
CA PHE A 49 7.10 15.13 13.60
C PHE A 49 7.73 14.47 14.83
N ARG A 50 6.99 14.40 15.91
CA ARG A 50 7.40 13.58 17.06
C ARG A 50 6.83 12.18 16.88
N PRO A 51 7.68 11.15 16.77
CA PRO A 51 7.22 9.76 16.79
C PRO A 51 6.39 9.48 18.04
N TRP A 52 5.32 8.73 17.87
CA TRP A 52 4.34 8.50 18.92
C TRP A 52 3.89 7.04 18.98
N LEU A 53 3.32 6.68 20.11
CA LEU A 53 2.58 5.44 20.30
C LEU A 53 1.44 5.66 21.30
N LEU A 54 0.54 4.71 21.39
CA LEU A 54 -0.59 4.74 22.32
C LEU A 54 -0.42 3.69 23.40
N LEU A 55 -0.65 4.08 24.64
CA LEU A 55 -0.58 3.22 25.82
C LEU A 55 -1.90 3.23 26.62
N PRO A 56 -2.25 2.15 27.29
CA PRO A 56 -3.38 2.12 28.22
C PRO A 56 -3.10 2.88 29.53
N ALA A 57 -1.82 2.92 29.97
CA ALA A 57 -1.35 3.56 31.19
C ALA A 57 0.08 4.04 31.02
N LEU A 58 0.54 4.90 31.95
CA LEU A 58 1.91 5.42 31.97
C LEU A 58 2.87 4.65 32.90
N ASP A 59 2.42 3.53 33.51
CA ASP A 59 3.17 2.78 34.51
C ASP A 59 4.56 2.36 34.04
N ASP A 60 4.67 1.94 32.76
CA ASP A 60 5.93 1.55 32.15
C ASP A 60 6.88 2.73 31.83
N LEU A 61 6.45 3.97 32.05
CA LEU A 61 7.24 5.18 31.83
C LEU A 61 7.60 5.93 33.11
N THR A 62 7.08 5.54 34.27
CA THR A 62 7.29 6.25 35.55
C THR A 62 8.77 6.35 35.95
N HIS A 63 9.62 5.39 35.51
CA HIS A 63 11.07 5.41 35.75
C HIS A 63 11.81 6.58 35.08
N LEU A 64 11.15 7.27 34.12
CA LEU A 64 11.72 8.46 33.48
C LEU A 64 11.72 9.70 34.40
N GLY A 65 10.91 9.69 35.47
CA GLY A 65 10.84 10.80 36.43
C GLY A 65 10.55 12.16 35.77
N ALA A 66 11.41 13.14 35.98
CA ALA A 66 11.23 14.49 35.44
C ALA A 66 11.30 14.60 33.90
N ARG A 67 11.68 13.56 33.19
CA ARG A 67 11.66 13.52 31.71
C ARG A 67 10.31 13.10 31.13
N LEU A 68 9.39 12.60 31.96
CA LEU A 68 8.01 12.27 31.55
C LEU A 68 7.12 13.48 31.82
N LEU A 69 6.74 14.21 30.77
CA LEU A 69 6.08 15.50 30.89
C LEU A 69 4.72 15.47 30.19
N PRO A 70 3.69 16.17 30.73
CA PRO A 70 2.50 16.48 29.92
C PRO A 70 2.91 17.21 28.63
N GLU A 71 2.20 16.96 27.52
CA GLU A 71 2.50 17.54 26.19
C GLU A 71 2.56 19.09 26.24
N GLU A 72 1.75 19.70 27.08
CA GLU A 72 1.66 21.17 27.24
C GLU A 72 2.70 21.75 28.21
N ALA A 73 3.46 20.91 28.90
CA ALA A 73 4.42 21.38 29.88
C ALA A 73 5.69 21.95 29.21
N PRO A 74 6.27 23.03 29.78
CA PRO A 74 7.57 23.53 29.32
C PRO A 74 8.63 22.42 29.33
N GLY A 75 9.34 22.25 28.22
CA GLY A 75 10.37 21.22 28.05
C GLY A 75 9.87 19.90 27.49
N ALA A 76 8.57 19.74 27.24
CA ALA A 76 8.02 18.55 26.60
C ALA A 76 8.58 18.35 25.17
N GLU A 77 8.98 19.43 24.51
CA GLU A 77 9.59 19.42 23.16
C GLU A 77 11.10 19.05 23.17
N LEU A 78 11.74 19.02 24.31
CA LEU A 78 13.18 18.72 24.41
C LEU A 78 13.51 17.33 23.89
N PHE A 79 14.75 17.14 23.45
CA PHE A 79 15.20 15.91 22.78
C PHE A 79 15.06 14.67 23.65
N ASP A 80 15.37 14.73 24.92
CA ASP A 80 15.37 13.62 25.90
C ASP A 80 14.08 13.52 26.72
N SER A 81 13.07 14.38 26.45
CA SER A 81 11.77 14.29 27.06
C SER A 81 10.87 13.28 26.34
N VAL A 82 10.03 12.59 27.12
CA VAL A 82 8.87 11.87 26.67
C VAL A 82 7.63 12.68 27.04
N ALA A 83 6.92 13.15 26.03
CA ALA A 83 5.69 13.88 26.24
C ALA A 83 4.48 12.94 26.24
N TRP A 84 3.47 13.25 27.03
CA TRP A 84 2.24 12.50 27.04
C TRP A 84 1.00 13.42 27.04
N ARG A 85 -0.07 12.93 26.45
CA ARG A 85 -1.40 13.53 26.49
C ARG A 85 -2.43 12.46 26.81
N GLU A 86 -3.33 12.74 27.77
CA GLU A 86 -4.46 11.87 28.04
C GLU A 86 -5.57 12.11 27.01
N LEU A 87 -6.08 11.02 26.46
CA LEU A 87 -7.20 11.00 25.54
C LEU A 87 -8.51 10.81 26.31
N THR A 88 -9.58 11.42 25.84
CA THR A 88 -10.88 11.41 26.54
C THR A 88 -11.68 10.14 26.26
N GLY A 89 -12.57 9.74 27.18
CA GLY A 89 -13.49 8.62 27.01
C GLY A 89 -12.96 7.28 27.52
N ALA A 90 -13.71 6.22 27.25
CA ALA A 90 -13.54 4.89 27.86
C ALA A 90 -12.78 3.88 26.97
N GLY A 91 -11.95 4.36 26.04
CA GLY A 91 -11.09 3.48 25.23
C GLY A 91 -9.92 2.90 26.02
N GLN A 92 -9.38 1.78 25.58
CA GLN A 92 -8.23 1.10 26.19
C GLN A 92 -6.97 1.98 26.10
N PHE A 93 -6.68 2.53 24.93
CA PHE A 93 -5.51 3.36 24.69
C PHE A 93 -5.78 4.80 25.07
N ARG A 94 -5.50 5.12 26.33
CA ARG A 94 -5.82 6.42 26.95
C ARG A 94 -4.70 7.45 26.84
N TYR A 95 -3.47 7.03 26.58
CA TYR A 95 -2.33 7.94 26.56
C TYR A 95 -1.65 7.92 25.20
N LEU A 96 -1.61 9.09 24.55
CA LEU A 96 -0.73 9.35 23.43
C LEU A 96 0.61 9.78 24.00
N VAL A 97 1.66 9.02 23.75
CA VAL A 97 3.03 9.35 24.18
C VAL A 97 3.92 9.59 22.98
N SER A 98 4.81 10.57 23.06
CA SER A 98 5.70 10.96 21.97
C SER A 98 7.08 11.32 22.44
N ALA A 99 8.09 11.10 21.59
CA ALA A 99 9.47 11.50 21.83
C ALA A 99 10.12 12.00 20.52
N SER A 100 11.32 12.52 20.61
CA SER A 100 12.10 12.95 19.44
C SER A 100 12.53 11.81 18.52
N ASP A 101 12.64 10.57 19.07
CA ASP A 101 13.04 9.37 18.36
C ASP A 101 12.20 8.17 18.84
N SER A 102 11.67 7.36 17.91
CA SER A 102 10.84 6.22 18.27
C SER A 102 11.62 5.10 18.95
N ARG A 103 12.93 4.95 18.72
CA ARG A 103 13.75 3.96 19.42
C ARG A 103 13.88 4.31 20.90
N THR A 104 14.10 5.59 21.20
CA THR A 104 14.14 6.09 22.58
C THR A 104 12.81 5.84 23.28
N LEU A 105 11.71 6.14 22.61
CA LEU A 105 10.36 5.91 23.13
C LEU A 105 10.07 4.42 23.37
N GLU A 106 10.33 3.58 22.37
CA GLU A 106 10.17 2.12 22.48
C GLU A 106 11.06 1.55 23.62
N ALA A 107 12.33 1.96 23.68
CA ALA A 107 13.26 1.50 24.72
C ALA A 107 12.80 1.88 26.13
N ALA A 108 12.24 3.08 26.31
CA ALA A 108 11.68 3.51 27.58
C ALA A 108 10.49 2.62 28.02
N VAL A 109 9.53 2.34 27.12
CA VAL A 109 8.42 1.45 27.41
C VAL A 109 8.91 0.03 27.74
N LEU A 110 9.83 -0.51 26.94
CA LEU A 110 10.37 -1.87 27.15
C LEU A 110 11.13 -2.00 28.46
N ALA A 111 11.89 -0.97 28.87
CA ALA A 111 12.60 -0.96 30.16
C ALA A 111 11.62 -0.99 31.33
N GLY A 112 10.60 -0.15 31.33
CA GLY A 112 9.59 -0.12 32.38
C GLY A 112 8.75 -1.40 32.43
N ALA A 113 8.31 -1.90 31.28
CA ALA A 113 7.57 -3.16 31.18
C ALA A 113 8.42 -4.35 31.67
N SER A 114 9.70 -4.39 31.34
CA SER A 114 10.61 -5.43 31.83
C SER A 114 10.76 -5.41 33.34
N ALA A 115 10.88 -4.23 33.95
CA ALA A 115 10.94 -4.05 35.39
C ALA A 115 9.63 -4.49 36.07
N ARG A 116 8.48 -4.04 35.56
CA ARG A 116 7.16 -4.39 36.10
C ARG A 116 6.87 -5.89 36.00
N LEU A 117 7.17 -6.50 34.84
CA LEU A 117 6.89 -7.93 34.57
C LEU A 117 7.99 -8.87 35.11
N LYS A 118 9.10 -8.31 35.66
CA LYS A 118 10.24 -9.07 36.15
C LYS A 118 10.81 -10.07 35.13
N ARG A 119 10.75 -9.72 33.84
CA ARG A 119 11.31 -10.49 32.73
C ARG A 119 11.78 -9.55 31.63
N GLN A 120 12.76 -9.97 30.87
CA GLN A 120 13.25 -9.19 29.74
C GLN A 120 12.19 -9.14 28.62
N ILE A 121 11.80 -7.95 28.21
CA ILE A 121 10.93 -7.66 27.06
C ILE A 121 11.78 -6.97 26.01
N THR A 122 11.83 -7.49 24.80
CA THR A 122 12.71 -7.00 23.74
C THR A 122 11.98 -6.30 22.60
N ARG A 123 10.68 -6.53 22.47
CA ARG A 123 9.85 -5.92 21.41
C ARG A 123 8.48 -5.54 21.98
N LEU A 124 7.88 -4.47 21.47
CA LEU A 124 6.51 -4.06 21.85
C LEU A 124 5.48 -5.19 21.63
N ALA A 125 5.64 -5.97 20.55
CA ALA A 125 4.77 -7.10 20.26
C ALA A 125 4.78 -8.19 21.35
N ASP A 126 5.84 -8.29 22.16
CA ASP A 126 5.92 -9.25 23.27
C ASP A 126 5.04 -8.86 24.47
N LEU A 127 4.51 -7.62 24.47
CA LEU A 127 3.56 -7.12 25.48
C LEU A 127 2.11 -7.47 25.15
N GLY A 128 1.81 -7.85 23.89
CA GLY A 128 0.47 -8.09 23.37
C GLY A 128 -0.19 -6.84 22.78
N ASP A 129 -1.19 -7.06 21.94
CA ASP A 129 -1.87 -6.02 21.15
C ASP A 129 -2.65 -5.00 22.03
N GLU A 130 -2.91 -5.33 23.29
CA GLU A 130 -3.62 -4.47 24.24
C GLU A 130 -2.71 -3.54 25.04
N ALA A 131 -1.41 -3.76 25.01
CA ALA A 131 -0.45 -3.04 25.84
C ALA A 131 0.13 -1.81 25.15
N ALA A 132 0.26 -1.84 23.82
CA ALA A 132 0.77 -0.71 23.04
C ALA A 132 0.26 -0.76 21.61
N LEU A 133 -0.12 0.38 21.05
CA LEU A 133 -0.38 0.52 19.62
C LEU A 133 0.69 1.44 19.00
N SER A 134 1.46 0.88 18.07
CA SER A 134 2.45 1.60 17.28
C SER A 134 2.15 1.45 15.80
N LEU A 135 2.35 2.51 15.04
CA LEU A 135 2.23 2.52 13.58
C LEU A 135 3.60 2.74 12.93
N PRO A 136 3.79 2.37 11.66
CA PRO A 136 4.97 2.76 10.89
C PRO A 136 5.16 4.28 10.88
N PRO A 137 6.40 4.77 10.80
CA PRO A 137 6.68 6.22 10.87
C PRO A 137 5.91 7.06 9.86
N GLU A 138 5.75 6.58 8.63
CA GLU A 138 4.98 7.27 7.60
C GLU A 138 3.49 7.41 7.94
N GLU A 139 2.90 6.36 8.53
CA GLU A 139 1.51 6.39 8.98
C GLU A 139 1.35 7.31 10.20
N GLN A 140 2.31 7.29 11.14
CA GLN A 140 2.34 8.23 12.25
C GLN A 140 2.36 9.68 11.77
N TYR A 141 3.21 9.98 10.78
CA TYR A 141 3.31 11.30 10.17
C TYR A 141 2.01 11.73 9.49
N LEU A 142 1.43 10.86 8.65
CA LEU A 142 0.19 11.15 7.94
C LEU A 142 -1.02 11.34 8.89
N VAL A 143 -1.07 10.55 9.96
CA VAL A 143 -2.09 10.71 11.01
C VAL A 143 -1.91 12.01 11.77
N ALA A 144 -0.68 12.35 12.15
CA ALA A 144 -0.40 13.55 12.94
C ALA A 144 -0.62 14.86 12.14
N THR A 145 -0.31 14.87 10.84
CA THR A 145 -0.44 16.04 9.98
C THR A 145 -1.80 16.18 9.32
N GLY A 146 -2.55 15.10 9.18
CA GLY A 146 -3.79 15.06 8.39
C GLY A 146 -3.55 15.11 6.88
N ARG A 147 -2.31 14.92 6.42
CA ARG A 147 -1.95 14.84 5.01
C ARG A 147 -2.42 13.54 4.39
N THR A 148 -2.74 13.60 3.09
CA THR A 148 -3.11 12.43 2.27
C THR A 148 -2.37 12.48 0.94
N TYR A 149 -2.27 11.34 0.27
CA TYR A 149 -1.67 11.27 -1.05
C TYR A 149 -2.59 11.88 -2.12
N PHE A 150 -2.01 12.33 -3.21
CA PHE A 150 -2.65 12.66 -4.48
C PHE A 150 -3.73 13.74 -4.45
N GLY A 151 -3.73 14.61 -3.45
CA GLY A 151 -4.62 15.77 -3.42
C GLY A 151 -4.49 16.59 -4.70
N GLY A 152 -5.61 16.83 -5.42
CA GLY A 152 -5.60 17.59 -6.68
C GLY A 152 -5.01 16.87 -7.91
N LEU A 153 -4.54 15.61 -7.78
CA LEU A 153 -4.04 14.80 -8.89
C LEU A 153 -5.10 13.81 -9.38
N ALA A 154 -5.02 13.47 -10.67
CA ALA A 154 -5.63 12.26 -11.21
C ALA A 154 -4.58 11.16 -11.35
N PHE A 155 -5.03 9.92 -11.59
CA PHE A 155 -4.15 8.76 -11.72
C PHE A 155 -3.09 8.93 -12.84
N ASP A 156 -3.49 9.51 -13.96
CA ASP A 156 -2.60 9.76 -15.10
C ASP A 156 -1.61 10.93 -14.88
N ASP A 157 -1.78 11.74 -13.84
CA ASP A 157 -0.80 12.78 -13.49
C ASP A 157 0.45 12.19 -12.82
N LEU A 158 0.35 10.97 -12.27
CA LEU A 158 1.50 10.26 -11.73
C LEU A 158 2.48 9.88 -12.85
N HIS A 159 3.78 10.05 -12.60
CA HIS A 159 4.80 9.49 -13.46
C HIS A 159 5.00 8.01 -13.07
N ARG A 160 4.49 7.10 -13.89
CA ARG A 160 4.51 5.65 -13.68
C ARG A 160 5.46 4.99 -14.66
N LEU A 161 6.33 4.13 -14.16
CA LEU A 161 7.32 3.39 -14.94
C LEU A 161 7.15 1.89 -14.70
N GLN A 162 7.10 1.12 -15.78
CA GLN A 162 7.10 -0.33 -15.79
C GLN A 162 8.46 -0.84 -16.25
N PHE A 163 8.94 -1.91 -15.63
CA PHE A 163 10.05 -2.69 -16.15
C PHE A 163 9.77 -4.18 -15.99
N ASP A 164 10.24 -4.98 -16.92
CA ASP A 164 10.10 -6.43 -16.91
C ASP A 164 11.45 -7.09 -17.19
N LEU A 165 11.72 -8.22 -16.49
CA LEU A 165 13.00 -8.93 -16.56
C LEU A 165 12.87 -10.20 -17.38
N GLU A 166 13.75 -10.36 -18.37
CA GLU A 166 13.94 -11.64 -19.03
C GLU A 166 15.19 -12.33 -18.49
N THR A 167 15.03 -13.57 -18.08
CA THR A 167 16.05 -14.32 -17.35
C THR A 167 16.35 -15.67 -18.01
N THR A 168 17.54 -16.21 -17.79
CA THR A 168 17.94 -17.52 -18.32
C THR A 168 17.25 -18.68 -17.62
N GLY A 169 16.49 -18.42 -16.54
CA GLY A 169 15.67 -19.35 -15.77
C GLY A 169 15.18 -18.74 -14.47
N LEU A 170 14.47 -19.48 -13.65
CA LEU A 170 13.69 -18.94 -12.52
C LEU A 170 14.48 -18.78 -11.21
N ASN A 171 15.61 -19.46 -11.03
CA ASN A 171 16.38 -19.39 -9.80
C ASN A 171 17.49 -18.30 -9.88
N PRO A 172 17.38 -17.19 -9.15
CA PRO A 172 18.35 -16.09 -9.24
C PRO A 172 19.75 -16.44 -8.73
N ALA A 173 19.93 -17.54 -7.99
CA ALA A 173 21.26 -18.01 -7.57
C ALA A 173 22.01 -18.70 -8.71
N GLN A 174 21.33 -19.22 -9.72
CA GLN A 174 21.87 -20.03 -10.82
C GLN A 174 21.72 -19.37 -12.19
N HIS A 175 20.72 -18.49 -12.33
CA HIS A 175 20.34 -17.89 -13.59
C HIS A 175 20.59 -16.38 -13.57
N SER A 176 20.77 -15.79 -14.75
CA SER A 176 21.10 -14.37 -14.94
C SER A 176 19.99 -13.62 -15.65
N ILE A 177 20.00 -12.29 -15.50
CA ILE A 177 19.18 -11.37 -16.28
C ILE A 177 19.91 -11.06 -17.58
N PHE A 178 19.29 -11.25 -18.74
CA PHE A 178 19.89 -10.97 -20.02
C PHE A 178 19.22 -9.81 -20.76
N LEU A 179 17.97 -9.45 -20.37
CA LEU A 179 17.23 -8.36 -20.99
C LEU A 179 16.29 -7.71 -19.96
N VAL A 180 16.10 -6.41 -20.08
CA VAL A 180 15.12 -5.62 -19.34
C VAL A 180 14.38 -4.71 -20.29
N ALA A 181 13.05 -4.89 -20.39
CA ALA A 181 12.19 -3.93 -21.05
C ALA A 181 11.76 -2.86 -20.06
N VAL A 182 11.73 -1.60 -20.48
CA VAL A 182 11.31 -0.47 -19.65
C VAL A 182 10.42 0.45 -20.47
N ARG A 183 9.34 0.93 -19.87
CA ARG A 183 8.52 2.01 -20.41
C ARG A 183 8.02 2.94 -19.30
N ASP A 184 7.53 4.11 -19.69
CA ASP A 184 6.76 4.96 -18.78
C ASP A 184 5.48 5.51 -19.45
N ASN A 185 4.60 6.10 -18.65
CA ASN A 185 3.35 6.70 -19.16
C ASN A 185 3.54 8.08 -19.81
N ARG A 186 4.81 8.52 -20.06
CA ARG A 186 5.18 9.78 -20.71
C ARG A 186 5.81 9.56 -22.08
N GLY A 187 5.58 8.39 -22.68
CA GLY A 187 6.02 8.07 -24.04
C GLY A 187 7.43 7.53 -24.16
N PHE A 188 8.11 7.26 -23.06
CA PHE A 188 9.42 6.57 -23.09
C PHE A 188 9.24 5.07 -23.17
N SER A 189 10.08 4.41 -24.00
CA SER A 189 10.19 2.96 -24.11
C SER A 189 11.60 2.59 -24.53
N ALA A 190 12.19 1.58 -23.92
CA ALA A 190 13.50 1.07 -24.24
C ALA A 190 13.64 -0.41 -23.84
N VAL A 191 14.54 -1.10 -24.52
CA VAL A 191 15.01 -2.43 -24.11
C VAL A 191 16.51 -2.33 -23.87
N LEU A 192 16.93 -2.76 -22.70
CA LEU A 192 18.33 -2.89 -22.32
C LEU A 192 18.69 -4.38 -22.36
N ASP A 193 19.82 -4.75 -22.95
CA ASP A 193 20.26 -6.14 -22.96
C ASP A 193 21.78 -6.28 -22.78
N VAL A 194 22.22 -7.50 -22.52
CA VAL A 194 23.63 -7.81 -22.24
C VAL A 194 24.54 -7.68 -23.46
N ALA A 195 24.00 -7.72 -24.69
CA ALA A 195 24.80 -7.71 -25.92
C ALA A 195 25.23 -6.30 -26.35
N GLU A 196 24.59 -5.23 -25.82
CA GLU A 196 24.78 -3.87 -26.31
C GLU A 196 26.21 -3.32 -26.18
N ARG A 197 27.00 -3.79 -25.23
CA ARG A 197 28.31 -3.20 -24.90
C ARG A 197 29.50 -4.14 -25.09
N GLY A 198 29.28 -5.30 -25.67
CA GLY A 198 30.37 -6.26 -25.94
C GLY A 198 31.05 -6.79 -24.68
N LEU A 199 30.34 -6.78 -23.55
CA LEU A 199 30.74 -7.41 -22.29
C LEU A 199 30.15 -8.82 -22.22
N ASP A 200 30.84 -9.72 -21.50
CA ASP A 200 30.41 -11.10 -21.35
C ASP A 200 30.14 -11.48 -19.89
N GLY A 201 29.31 -12.50 -19.69
CA GLY A 201 29.05 -13.15 -18.42
C GLY A 201 28.60 -12.20 -17.31
N PRO A 202 29.12 -12.35 -16.08
CA PRO A 202 28.70 -11.54 -14.93
C PRO A 202 28.93 -10.04 -15.09
N ALA A 203 29.93 -9.62 -15.88
CA ALA A 203 30.21 -8.21 -16.12
C ALA A 203 29.14 -7.55 -16.99
N ALA A 204 28.62 -8.26 -18.00
CA ALA A 204 27.53 -7.80 -18.84
C ALA A 204 26.23 -7.63 -18.06
N GLU A 205 25.89 -8.59 -17.21
CA GLU A 205 24.70 -8.51 -16.34
C GLU A 205 24.83 -7.38 -15.31
N ALA A 206 26.00 -7.22 -14.69
CA ALA A 206 26.23 -6.13 -13.74
C ALA A 206 26.09 -4.75 -14.42
N ASP A 207 26.57 -4.60 -15.66
CA ASP A 207 26.37 -3.38 -16.46
C ASP A 207 24.88 -3.16 -16.78
N LEU A 208 24.16 -4.19 -17.20
CA LEU A 208 22.74 -4.14 -17.46
C LEU A 208 21.95 -3.64 -16.24
N ILE A 209 22.22 -4.19 -15.06
CA ILE A 209 21.58 -3.75 -13.82
C ILE A 209 21.92 -2.29 -13.49
N ARG A 210 23.19 -1.87 -13.65
CA ARG A 210 23.57 -0.45 -13.43
C ARG A 210 22.86 0.49 -14.40
N ARG A 211 22.70 0.10 -15.66
CA ARG A 211 21.97 0.88 -16.67
C ARG A 211 20.48 1.00 -16.29
N LEU A 212 19.85 -0.06 -15.84
CA LEU A 212 18.48 -0.01 -15.33
C LEU A 212 18.35 0.98 -14.16
N VAL A 213 19.24 0.89 -13.16
CA VAL A 213 19.26 1.81 -12.01
C VAL A 213 19.45 3.26 -12.48
N ALA A 214 20.39 3.51 -13.39
CA ALA A 214 20.65 4.84 -13.95
C ALA A 214 19.43 5.38 -14.69
N LEU A 215 18.77 4.56 -15.50
CA LEU A 215 17.58 4.91 -16.26
C LEU A 215 16.40 5.27 -15.32
N ILE A 216 16.12 4.46 -14.29
CA ILE A 216 15.07 4.75 -13.32
C ILE A 216 15.36 6.08 -12.59
N ARG A 217 16.60 6.35 -12.24
CA ARG A 217 16.99 7.64 -11.63
C ARG A 217 16.85 8.82 -12.57
N GLN A 218 17.21 8.65 -13.84
CA GLN A 218 17.09 9.68 -14.87
C GLN A 218 15.63 10.00 -15.19
N ARG A 219 14.78 8.98 -15.31
CA ARG A 219 13.35 9.14 -15.59
C ARG A 219 12.59 9.70 -14.38
N ASP A 220 13.05 9.44 -13.18
CA ASP A 220 12.50 9.88 -11.89
C ASP A 220 10.99 9.64 -11.71
N PRO A 221 10.50 8.37 -11.87
CA PRO A 221 9.09 8.06 -11.72
C PRO A 221 8.62 8.21 -10.26
N ASP A 222 7.33 8.49 -10.07
CA ASP A 222 6.68 8.47 -8.76
C ASP A 222 6.36 7.02 -8.34
N VAL A 223 6.01 6.21 -9.32
CA VAL A 223 5.61 4.81 -9.14
C VAL A 223 6.45 3.93 -10.06
N ILE A 224 6.99 2.87 -9.51
CA ILE A 224 7.55 1.74 -10.26
C ILE A 224 6.55 0.60 -10.12
N GLU A 225 6.07 0.07 -11.23
CA GLU A 225 5.04 -0.96 -11.23
C GLU A 225 5.31 -2.05 -12.26
N ASN A 226 4.93 -3.28 -11.96
CA ASN A 226 4.88 -4.38 -12.91
C ASN A 226 3.91 -5.46 -12.44
N HIS A 227 3.67 -6.47 -13.25
CA HIS A 227 2.83 -7.62 -12.88
C HIS A 227 3.67 -8.70 -12.20
N ASN A 228 3.32 -9.06 -10.98
CA ASN A 228 4.09 -9.94 -10.10
C ASN A 228 5.45 -9.36 -9.67
N LEU A 229 5.52 -8.03 -9.60
CA LEU A 229 6.72 -7.26 -9.25
C LEU A 229 7.42 -7.75 -7.99
N HIS A 230 6.65 -8.00 -6.93
CA HIS A 230 7.18 -8.46 -5.64
C HIS A 230 7.41 -9.97 -5.57
N GLY A 231 6.76 -10.75 -6.45
CA GLY A 231 6.92 -12.19 -6.50
C GLY A 231 8.06 -12.66 -7.39
N PHE A 232 8.47 -11.85 -8.37
CA PHE A 232 9.53 -12.23 -9.32
C PHE A 232 10.57 -11.15 -9.54
N ASP A 233 10.21 -10.00 -10.12
CA ASP A 233 11.20 -9.03 -10.63
C ASP A 233 12.12 -8.50 -9.52
N LEU A 234 11.55 -7.95 -8.44
CA LEU A 234 12.35 -7.36 -7.37
C LEU A 234 13.18 -8.38 -6.58
N PRO A 235 12.65 -9.55 -6.18
CA PRO A 235 13.49 -10.57 -5.53
C PRO A 235 14.60 -11.11 -6.44
N PHE A 236 14.31 -11.32 -7.73
CA PHE A 236 15.33 -11.76 -8.69
C PHE A 236 16.42 -10.70 -8.86
N LEU A 237 16.03 -9.46 -9.14
CA LEU A 237 16.95 -8.33 -9.29
C LEU A 237 17.78 -8.09 -8.01
N ALA A 238 17.16 -8.15 -6.84
CA ALA A 238 17.86 -7.97 -5.57
C ALA A 238 18.94 -9.04 -5.36
N ARG A 239 18.60 -10.30 -5.62
CA ARG A 239 19.57 -11.40 -5.46
C ARG A 239 20.70 -11.33 -6.47
N ARG A 240 20.42 -10.99 -7.75
CA ARG A 240 21.46 -10.82 -8.78
C ARG A 240 22.36 -9.65 -8.45
N ALA A 241 21.78 -8.52 -8.07
CA ALA A 241 22.55 -7.33 -7.66
C ALA A 241 23.49 -7.62 -6.47
N GLU A 242 23.01 -8.36 -5.46
CA GLU A 242 23.83 -8.81 -4.32
C GLU A 242 25.01 -9.68 -4.79
N LEU A 243 24.76 -10.70 -5.61
CA LEU A 243 25.80 -11.60 -6.13
C LEU A 243 26.86 -10.87 -6.99
N LEU A 244 26.45 -9.82 -7.70
CA LEU A 244 27.29 -9.03 -8.60
C LEU A 244 27.89 -7.77 -7.95
N GLY A 245 27.63 -7.54 -6.65
CA GLY A 245 28.11 -6.35 -5.93
C GLY A 245 27.56 -5.03 -6.50
N VAL A 246 26.33 -5.03 -7.03
CA VAL A 246 25.67 -3.85 -7.59
C VAL A 246 24.68 -3.27 -6.59
N THR A 247 24.76 -1.97 -6.32
CA THR A 247 23.80 -1.28 -5.42
C THR A 247 22.53 -0.92 -6.18
N LEU A 248 21.37 -1.39 -5.68
CA LEU A 248 20.05 -1.05 -6.23
C LEU A 248 19.52 0.27 -5.64
N ALA A 249 20.08 1.39 -6.06
CA ALA A 249 19.66 2.72 -5.66
C ALA A 249 18.40 3.19 -6.42
N LEU A 250 17.31 2.47 -6.29
CA LEU A 250 16.04 2.74 -7.00
C LEU A 250 15.22 3.89 -6.37
N GLY A 251 15.53 4.28 -5.16
CA GLY A 251 14.84 5.39 -4.46
C GLY A 251 15.39 6.77 -4.80
N ARG A 252 14.72 7.81 -4.30
CA ARG A 252 15.11 9.24 -4.42
C ARG A 252 16.08 9.70 -3.34
N ILE A 253 16.08 9.00 -2.19
CA ILE A 253 17.08 9.19 -1.12
C ILE A 253 18.02 7.98 -1.16
N GLY A 254 19.29 8.20 -0.82
CA GLY A 254 20.28 7.15 -0.73
C GLY A 254 19.81 5.98 0.14
N GLY A 255 20.26 4.80 -0.20
CA GLY A 255 19.82 3.55 0.40
C GLY A 255 19.29 2.60 -0.67
N GLY A 256 19.47 1.31 -0.42
CA GLY A 256 19.02 0.26 -1.33
C GLY A 256 17.54 -0.08 -1.17
N LEU A 257 17.14 -1.06 -1.95
CA LEU A 257 15.87 -1.73 -1.82
C LEU A 257 15.74 -2.35 -0.42
N ARG A 258 14.63 -2.09 0.28
CA ARG A 258 14.36 -2.62 1.62
C ARG A 258 13.19 -3.60 1.57
N ARG A 259 13.24 -4.64 2.40
CA ARG A 259 12.09 -5.54 2.58
C ARG A 259 11.13 -4.96 3.64
N ARG A 260 9.85 -5.15 3.42
CA ARG A 260 8.77 -4.87 4.37
C ARG A 260 7.79 -6.05 4.44
N PRO A 261 7.08 -6.23 5.57
CA PRO A 261 5.98 -7.19 5.61
C PRO A 261 4.89 -6.83 4.60
N ALA A 262 4.26 -7.83 3.98
CA ALA A 262 3.05 -7.60 3.21
C ALA A 262 1.91 -7.19 4.13
N SER A 263 1.02 -6.33 3.63
CA SER A 263 -0.29 -6.12 4.25
C SER A 263 -1.14 -7.39 4.11
N ARG A 264 -2.15 -7.59 4.98
CA ARG A 264 -3.14 -8.66 4.78
C ARG A 264 -3.96 -8.32 3.53
N GLY A 265 -3.69 -9.02 2.42
CA GLY A 265 -4.26 -8.72 1.11
C GLY A 265 -5.60 -9.40 0.86
N TYR A 266 -6.16 -9.12 -0.32
CA TYR A 266 -7.30 -9.83 -0.91
C TYR A 266 -6.83 -11.20 -1.41
N GLY A 267 -7.23 -12.26 -0.80
CA GLY A 267 -6.98 -13.62 -1.27
C GLY A 267 -7.62 -14.65 -0.36
N PRO A 268 -7.96 -15.84 -0.86
CA PRO A 268 -8.43 -16.89 0.01
C PRO A 268 -7.36 -17.18 1.06
N TRP A 269 -7.77 -17.21 2.31
CA TRP A 269 -6.99 -17.74 3.40
C TRP A 269 -6.58 -19.17 3.01
N ARG A 270 -5.39 -19.33 2.47
CA ARG A 270 -4.83 -20.67 2.33
C ARG A 270 -4.46 -21.13 3.72
N GLY A 271 -5.07 -22.25 4.08
CA GLY A 271 -5.06 -22.82 5.42
C GLY A 271 -3.67 -23.05 6.00
N ALA A 272 -3.68 -23.41 7.24
CA ALA A 272 -2.64 -23.55 8.24
C ALA A 272 -1.43 -24.47 7.95
N GLU A 273 -1.18 -24.88 6.71
CA GLU A 273 -0.23 -25.97 6.39
C GLU A 273 1.15 -25.53 5.89
N ALA A 274 1.40 -24.23 5.64
CA ALA A 274 2.75 -23.74 5.30
C ALA A 274 3.47 -23.21 6.54
N ASP A 275 4.75 -23.50 6.68
CA ASP A 275 5.60 -23.01 7.78
C ASP A 275 5.63 -21.49 7.82
N ALA A 276 5.68 -20.88 9.00
CA ALA A 276 5.61 -19.42 9.19
C ALA A 276 6.79 -18.71 8.51
N SER A 277 7.98 -19.34 8.45
CA SER A 277 9.17 -18.80 7.79
C SER A 277 9.03 -18.77 6.27
N GLU A 278 8.48 -19.81 5.65
CA GLU A 278 8.21 -19.86 4.21
C GLU A 278 7.09 -18.89 3.79
N ARG A 279 6.13 -18.64 4.70
CA ARG A 279 5.03 -17.66 4.47
C ARG A 279 5.53 -16.22 4.47
N ASP A 280 6.46 -15.88 5.34
CA ASP A 280 7.04 -14.53 5.45
C ASP A 280 7.99 -14.26 4.27
N GLU A 281 8.75 -15.24 3.81
CA GLU A 281 9.59 -15.10 2.62
C GLU A 281 8.77 -14.98 1.34
N ALA A 282 7.73 -15.80 1.17
CA ALA A 282 6.83 -15.75 0.01
C ALA A 282 5.91 -14.50 -0.02
N ARG A 283 5.76 -13.79 1.12
CA ARG A 283 4.93 -12.57 1.25
C ARG A 283 5.74 -11.30 1.43
N GLY A 284 7.07 -11.37 1.40
CA GLY A 284 7.92 -10.19 1.50
C GLY A 284 7.60 -9.19 0.40
N ARG A 285 7.46 -7.92 0.77
CA ARG A 285 7.33 -6.81 -0.15
C ARG A 285 8.61 -5.98 -0.10
N TYR A 286 8.84 -5.24 -1.15
CA TYR A 286 9.95 -4.30 -1.21
C TYR A 286 9.43 -2.87 -1.12
N THR A 287 10.29 -1.98 -0.66
CA THR A 287 10.04 -0.56 -0.55
C THR A 287 11.31 0.23 -0.81
N VAL A 288 11.17 1.44 -1.32
CA VAL A 288 12.27 2.39 -1.50
C VAL A 288 11.86 3.78 -1.02
N ALA A 289 12.83 4.59 -0.66
CA ALA A 289 12.54 5.95 -0.21
C ALA A 289 12.18 6.86 -1.40
N GLY A 290 11.03 7.51 -1.31
CA GLY A 290 10.60 8.55 -2.24
C GLY A 290 9.94 8.06 -3.53
N ARG A 291 9.66 6.77 -3.66
CA ARG A 291 8.85 6.18 -4.74
C ARG A 291 7.94 5.12 -4.16
N GLU A 292 6.89 4.78 -4.90
CA GLU A 292 5.95 3.73 -4.52
C GLU A 292 6.15 2.53 -5.45
N LEU A 293 6.23 1.33 -4.88
CA LEU A 293 6.40 0.07 -5.62
C LEU A 293 5.05 -0.65 -5.67
N ILE A 294 4.47 -0.76 -6.86
CA ILE A 294 3.10 -1.27 -7.06
C ILE A 294 3.12 -2.57 -7.85
N ASP A 295 2.49 -3.61 -7.32
CA ASP A 295 2.27 -4.86 -8.02
C ASP A 295 0.87 -4.89 -8.63
N THR A 296 0.77 -4.89 -9.96
CA THR A 296 -0.52 -4.92 -10.65
C THR A 296 -1.28 -6.23 -10.43
N LEU A 297 -0.59 -7.30 -10.04
CA LEU A 297 -1.23 -8.55 -9.64
C LEU A 297 -2.15 -8.38 -8.42
N ASP A 298 -1.80 -7.48 -7.47
CA ASP A 298 -2.66 -7.19 -6.32
C ASP A 298 -3.94 -6.46 -6.76
N ALA A 299 -3.85 -5.56 -7.76
CA ALA A 299 -5.03 -4.91 -8.35
C ALA A 299 -5.94 -5.92 -9.07
N VAL A 300 -5.34 -6.87 -9.81
CA VAL A 300 -6.06 -7.98 -10.46
C VAL A 300 -6.79 -8.86 -9.43
N ARG A 301 -6.11 -9.25 -8.37
CA ARG A 301 -6.73 -10.04 -7.28
C ARG A 301 -7.86 -9.29 -6.59
N ARG A 302 -7.71 -7.99 -6.38
CA ARG A 302 -8.76 -7.13 -5.81
C ARG A 302 -9.98 -7.08 -6.72
N TYR A 303 -9.79 -6.94 -8.03
CA TYR A 303 -10.86 -6.97 -9.01
C TYR A 303 -11.58 -8.32 -8.99
N ASP A 304 -10.84 -9.42 -9.13
CA ASP A 304 -11.40 -10.76 -9.24
C ASP A 304 -12.06 -11.26 -7.95
N PHE A 305 -11.65 -10.76 -6.79
CA PHE A 305 -12.35 -11.02 -5.53
C PHE A 305 -13.84 -10.65 -5.60
N ALA A 306 -14.18 -9.59 -6.33
CA ALA A 306 -15.55 -9.11 -6.48
C ALA A 306 -16.22 -9.62 -7.76
N ALA A 307 -15.49 -9.67 -8.88
CA ALA A 307 -16.03 -10.00 -10.20
C ALA A 307 -16.11 -11.52 -10.44
N ARG A 308 -15.06 -12.25 -10.05
CA ARG A 308 -14.94 -13.73 -10.19
C ARG A 308 -15.14 -14.20 -11.63
N ASP A 309 -14.61 -13.44 -12.58
CA ASP A 309 -14.79 -13.69 -14.02
C ASP A 309 -13.47 -13.86 -14.78
N LEU A 310 -12.33 -13.75 -14.09
CA LEU A 310 -11.02 -13.90 -14.72
C LEU A 310 -10.66 -15.38 -14.92
N PRO A 311 -10.14 -15.76 -16.09
CA PRO A 311 -9.67 -17.14 -16.37
C PRO A 311 -8.39 -17.50 -15.60
N GLY A 312 -7.72 -16.50 -15.02
CA GLY A 312 -6.50 -16.60 -14.22
C GLY A 312 -5.91 -15.23 -13.97
N HIS A 313 -4.93 -15.15 -13.08
CA HIS A 313 -4.35 -13.88 -12.65
C HIS A 313 -3.03 -13.52 -13.34
N GLY A 314 -2.51 -14.35 -14.24
CA GLY A 314 -1.27 -14.04 -14.99
C GLY A 314 -1.51 -12.94 -16.02
N LEU A 315 -0.47 -12.09 -16.25
CA LEU A 315 -0.55 -10.91 -17.12
C LEU A 315 -1.22 -11.19 -18.47
N LYS A 316 -0.78 -12.21 -19.18
CA LYS A 316 -1.29 -12.57 -20.52
C LYS A 316 -2.75 -13.00 -20.52
N ALA A 317 -3.21 -13.67 -19.47
CA ALA A 317 -4.62 -14.06 -19.34
C ALA A 317 -5.50 -12.82 -19.07
N VAL A 318 -5.04 -11.95 -18.19
CA VAL A 318 -5.71 -10.70 -17.84
C VAL A 318 -5.75 -9.73 -19.02
N ALA A 319 -4.62 -9.54 -19.72
CA ALA A 319 -4.54 -8.67 -20.88
C ALA A 319 -5.49 -9.11 -22.00
N ARG A 320 -5.57 -10.43 -22.26
CA ARG A 320 -6.54 -10.97 -23.23
C ARG A 320 -7.99 -10.78 -22.79
N HIS A 321 -8.30 -11.03 -21.51
CA HIS A 321 -9.66 -10.87 -20.99
C HIS A 321 -10.17 -9.44 -21.15
N PHE A 322 -9.32 -8.45 -20.90
CA PHE A 322 -9.66 -7.04 -21.02
C PHE A 322 -9.42 -6.41 -22.41
N GLY A 323 -8.93 -7.19 -23.38
CA GLY A 323 -8.62 -6.68 -24.72
C GLY A 323 -7.46 -5.67 -24.75
N LEU A 324 -6.50 -5.80 -23.83
CA LEU A 324 -5.32 -4.95 -23.74
C LEU A 324 -4.16 -5.44 -24.62
N ALA A 325 -4.17 -6.73 -24.99
CA ALA A 325 -3.15 -7.31 -25.84
C ALA A 325 -3.25 -6.72 -27.27
N SER A 326 -2.05 -6.40 -27.83
CA SER A 326 -1.96 -5.96 -29.23
C SER A 326 -2.51 -7.04 -30.19
N PRO A 327 -3.14 -6.67 -31.33
CA PRO A 327 -3.49 -7.64 -32.37
C PRO A 327 -2.29 -8.45 -32.88
N ASP A 328 -1.11 -7.82 -32.90
CA ASP A 328 0.14 -8.42 -33.38
C ASP A 328 0.96 -9.07 -32.25
N ARG A 329 0.34 -9.30 -31.08
CA ARG A 329 0.99 -9.85 -29.90
C ARG A 329 1.54 -11.25 -30.16
N GLU A 330 2.86 -11.36 -30.08
CA GLU A 330 3.52 -12.65 -30.10
C GLU A 330 3.61 -13.28 -28.70
N TYR A 331 3.42 -14.58 -28.66
CA TYR A 331 3.54 -15.37 -27.42
C TYR A 331 4.75 -16.30 -27.51
N VAL A 332 5.66 -16.16 -26.55
CA VAL A 332 6.78 -17.07 -26.35
C VAL A 332 6.54 -17.82 -25.02
N ALA A 333 6.66 -19.14 -25.03
CA ALA A 333 6.57 -19.91 -23.79
C ALA A 333 7.77 -19.54 -22.89
N GLY A 334 7.54 -19.27 -21.60
CA GLY A 334 8.58 -18.78 -20.69
C GLY A 334 9.85 -19.62 -20.68
N ALA A 335 9.72 -20.97 -20.75
CA ALA A 335 10.86 -21.88 -20.85
C ALA A 335 11.67 -21.73 -22.17
N GLN A 336 11.11 -21.10 -23.19
CA GLN A 336 11.74 -20.95 -24.52
C GLN A 336 12.28 -19.54 -24.76
N VAL A 337 12.01 -18.57 -23.91
CA VAL A 337 12.39 -17.16 -24.12
C VAL A 337 13.89 -17.01 -24.32
N TYR A 338 14.72 -17.64 -23.47
CA TYR A 338 16.17 -17.55 -23.61
C TYR A 338 16.68 -18.27 -24.87
N GLN A 339 16.12 -19.42 -25.24
CA GLN A 339 16.49 -20.12 -26.49
C GLN A 339 16.10 -19.29 -27.72
N THR A 340 14.93 -18.64 -27.67
CA THR A 340 14.52 -17.71 -28.73
C THR A 340 15.45 -16.51 -28.81
N TRP A 341 15.90 -15.97 -27.67
CA TRP A 341 16.89 -14.89 -27.63
C TRP A 341 18.19 -15.23 -28.38
N LEU A 342 18.69 -16.45 -28.23
CA LEU A 342 19.93 -16.88 -28.87
C LEU A 342 19.82 -16.96 -30.39
N VAL A 343 18.64 -17.12 -30.96
CA VAL A 343 18.39 -17.28 -32.39
C VAL A 343 17.76 -16.04 -33.03
N ASP A 344 16.86 -15.37 -32.29
CA ASP A 344 16.11 -14.18 -32.74
C ASP A 344 15.96 -13.17 -31.60
N PRO A 345 17.01 -12.38 -31.31
CA PRO A 345 16.92 -11.35 -30.27
C PRO A 345 15.86 -10.27 -30.53
N ALA A 346 15.57 -9.96 -31.80
CA ALA A 346 14.59 -8.95 -32.15
C ALA A 346 13.18 -9.34 -31.70
N ARG A 347 12.85 -10.61 -31.87
CA ARG A 347 11.58 -11.18 -31.43
C ARG A 347 11.38 -11.10 -29.91
N VAL A 348 12.44 -11.41 -29.14
CA VAL A 348 12.36 -11.34 -27.66
C VAL A 348 12.28 -9.89 -27.17
N ARG A 349 12.96 -8.94 -27.83
CA ARG A 349 12.83 -7.51 -27.51
C ARG A 349 11.39 -7.02 -27.73
N HIS A 350 10.76 -7.42 -28.82
CA HIS A 350 9.35 -7.07 -29.09
C HIS A 350 8.42 -7.69 -28.05
N TYR A 351 8.60 -8.97 -27.77
CA TYR A 351 7.86 -9.70 -26.75
C TYR A 351 7.92 -9.03 -25.37
N ALA A 352 9.12 -8.64 -24.91
CA ALA A 352 9.31 -7.98 -23.61
C ALA A 352 8.70 -6.57 -23.57
N LEU A 353 8.70 -5.82 -24.68
CA LEU A 353 8.02 -4.53 -24.79
C LEU A 353 6.49 -4.69 -24.68
N ASP A 354 5.94 -5.75 -25.25
CA ASP A 354 4.52 -6.05 -25.11
C ASP A 354 4.14 -6.35 -23.64
N ASP A 355 5.01 -7.07 -22.90
CA ASP A 355 4.74 -7.40 -21.49
C ASP A 355 4.66 -6.11 -20.65
N VAL A 356 5.56 -5.14 -20.80
CA VAL A 356 5.46 -3.85 -20.07
C VAL A 356 4.30 -2.97 -20.56
N ASN A 357 3.89 -3.05 -21.84
CA ASN A 357 2.70 -2.37 -22.34
C ASN A 357 1.42 -2.95 -21.74
N GLU A 358 1.31 -4.28 -21.66
CA GLU A 358 0.19 -4.97 -21.01
C GLU A 358 0.12 -4.65 -19.51
N ALA A 359 1.28 -4.58 -18.81
CA ALA A 359 1.35 -4.19 -17.41
C ALA A 359 0.84 -2.76 -17.17
N ASP A 360 1.22 -1.78 -18.03
CA ASP A 360 0.64 -0.43 -17.98
C ASP A 360 -0.86 -0.42 -18.25
N GLY A 361 -1.32 -1.20 -19.22
CA GLY A 361 -2.75 -1.35 -19.52
C GLY A 361 -3.54 -1.84 -18.31
N VAL A 362 -3.05 -2.88 -17.62
CA VAL A 362 -3.63 -3.41 -16.39
C VAL A 362 -3.62 -2.36 -15.27
N ALA A 363 -2.50 -1.65 -15.09
CA ALA A 363 -2.38 -0.58 -14.09
C ALA A 363 -3.39 0.55 -14.34
N ARG A 364 -3.55 1.00 -15.58
CA ARG A 364 -4.55 2.03 -15.96
C ARG A 364 -5.97 1.57 -15.69
N LEU A 365 -6.27 0.31 -15.97
CA LEU A 365 -7.61 -0.23 -15.81
C LEU A 365 -7.98 -0.45 -14.33
N LEU A 366 -7.06 -1.00 -13.53
CA LEU A 366 -7.37 -1.51 -12.20
C LEU A 366 -6.70 -0.73 -11.05
N GLY A 367 -5.68 0.09 -11.31
CA GLY A 367 -4.92 0.81 -10.29
C GLY A 367 -5.68 1.96 -9.61
N GLY A 368 -6.70 2.49 -10.29
CA GLY A 368 -7.47 3.65 -9.80
C GLY A 368 -8.13 3.45 -8.43
N ALA A 369 -8.52 2.23 -8.07
CA ALA A 369 -9.11 1.95 -6.76
C ALA A 369 -8.11 2.17 -5.61
N ALA A 370 -6.88 1.68 -5.72
CA ALA A 370 -5.84 1.90 -4.71
C ALA A 370 -5.42 3.37 -4.64
N PHE A 371 -5.36 4.05 -5.80
CA PHE A 371 -5.13 5.49 -5.88
C PHE A 371 -6.21 6.29 -5.13
N ALA A 372 -7.48 5.95 -5.31
CA ALA A 372 -8.57 6.60 -4.60
C ALA A 372 -8.52 6.35 -3.09
N LEU A 373 -8.15 5.15 -2.64
CA LEU A 373 -7.92 4.84 -1.22
C LEU A 373 -6.78 5.67 -0.61
N ALA A 374 -5.70 5.92 -1.37
CA ALA A 374 -4.58 6.71 -0.90
C ALA A 374 -4.92 8.20 -0.70
N ARG A 375 -5.97 8.69 -1.34
CA ARG A 375 -6.53 10.02 -1.11
C ARG A 375 -7.31 10.14 0.20
N MET A 376 -7.63 9.03 0.84
CA MET A 376 -8.43 8.97 2.06
C MET A 376 -7.61 8.47 3.25
N ALA A 377 -7.07 7.26 3.15
CA ALA A 377 -6.42 6.61 4.27
C ALA A 377 -5.01 7.17 4.54
N PRO A 378 -4.63 7.43 5.82
CA PRO A 378 -3.33 7.94 6.21
C PRO A 378 -2.26 6.84 6.16
N ARG A 379 -1.99 6.34 4.96
CA ARG A 379 -1.09 5.22 4.70
C ARG A 379 -0.36 5.41 3.38
N ARG A 380 0.86 4.85 3.24
CA ARG A 380 1.58 4.86 1.97
C ARG A 380 0.79 4.17 0.87
N TYR A 381 0.88 4.71 -0.35
CA TYR A 381 0.15 4.20 -1.52
C TYR A 381 0.45 2.73 -1.79
N GLU A 382 1.73 2.32 -1.77
CA GLU A 382 2.12 0.92 -1.97
C GLU A 382 1.51 -0.05 -0.94
N ARG A 383 1.31 0.42 0.30
CA ARG A 383 0.69 -0.38 1.36
C ARG A 383 -0.83 -0.47 1.24
N LEU A 384 -1.46 0.52 0.61
CA LEU A 384 -2.89 0.48 0.28
C LEU A 384 -3.16 -0.39 -0.95
N ALA A 385 -2.21 -0.44 -1.89
CA ALA A 385 -2.31 -1.28 -3.07
C ALA A 385 -2.36 -2.79 -2.73
N ASP A 386 -1.61 -3.23 -1.71
CA ASP A 386 -1.59 -4.63 -1.26
C ASP A 386 -2.49 -4.92 -0.04
N ALA A 387 -3.24 -3.93 0.45
CA ALA A 387 -4.03 -4.04 1.67
C ALA A 387 -5.43 -4.63 1.45
N GLY A 388 -5.91 -5.39 2.44
CA GLY A 388 -7.32 -5.71 2.59
C GLY A 388 -8.13 -4.53 3.16
N PRO A 389 -9.47 -4.57 3.08
CA PRO A 389 -10.31 -3.43 3.44
C PRO A 389 -10.31 -3.09 4.93
N ALA A 390 -10.31 -4.07 5.82
CA ALA A 390 -10.42 -3.84 7.26
C ALA A 390 -9.11 -3.26 7.83
N THR A 391 -8.10 -4.09 8.06
CA THR A 391 -6.84 -3.68 8.70
C THR A 391 -5.99 -2.77 7.82
N GLY A 392 -6.22 -2.79 6.50
CA GLY A 392 -5.45 -1.99 5.55
C GLY A 392 -5.98 -0.58 5.34
N VAL A 393 -7.27 -0.37 5.47
CA VAL A 393 -7.94 0.90 5.16
C VAL A 393 -8.71 1.45 6.35
N LEU A 394 -9.62 0.66 6.94
CA LEU A 394 -10.48 1.14 8.03
C LEU A 394 -9.70 1.43 9.31
N ASP A 395 -8.80 0.55 9.74
CA ASP A 395 -8.03 0.76 10.97
C ASP A 395 -7.24 2.09 10.95
N PRO A 396 -6.46 2.43 9.90
CA PRO A 396 -5.79 3.74 9.85
C PRO A 396 -6.74 4.93 9.85
N LEU A 397 -7.91 4.82 9.22
CA LEU A 397 -8.94 5.87 9.25
C LEU A 397 -9.50 6.05 10.65
N LEU A 398 -9.79 4.96 11.36
CA LEU A 398 -10.27 5.01 12.74
C LEU A 398 -9.23 5.60 13.68
N VAL A 399 -7.96 5.20 13.57
CA VAL A 399 -6.87 5.80 14.36
C VAL A 399 -6.81 7.31 14.16
N ARG A 400 -6.87 7.77 12.90
CA ARG A 400 -6.89 9.22 12.59
C ARG A 400 -8.11 9.90 13.20
N ALA A 401 -9.30 9.30 13.07
CA ALA A 401 -10.53 9.86 13.59
C ALA A 401 -10.49 10.03 15.12
N TYR A 402 -10.08 9.00 15.82
CA TYR A 402 -9.97 9.04 17.28
C TYR A 402 -8.93 10.06 17.76
N LEU A 403 -7.73 10.06 17.16
CA LEU A 403 -6.69 11.01 17.54
C LEU A 403 -7.06 12.46 17.20
N ARG A 404 -7.73 12.70 16.07
CA ARG A 404 -8.24 14.04 15.71
C ARG A 404 -9.31 14.52 16.68
N ALA A 405 -10.15 13.62 17.17
CA ALA A 405 -11.16 13.92 18.18
C ALA A 405 -10.59 14.01 19.61
N GLY A 406 -9.32 13.69 19.84
CA GLY A 406 -8.73 13.59 21.18
C GLY A 406 -9.34 12.48 22.03
N ALA A 407 -9.86 11.42 21.40
CA ALA A 407 -10.58 10.34 22.07
C ALA A 407 -9.70 9.08 22.23
N ALA A 408 -9.88 8.38 23.36
CA ALA A 408 -9.18 7.14 23.65
C ALA A 408 -9.65 6.01 22.72
N LEU A 409 -8.70 5.31 22.08
CA LEU A 409 -9.00 4.24 21.13
C LEU A 409 -9.36 2.94 21.87
N PRO A 410 -10.32 2.16 21.36
CA PRO A 410 -10.56 0.81 21.87
C PRO A 410 -9.39 -0.12 21.49
N ALA A 411 -9.07 -1.06 22.34
CA ALA A 411 -8.21 -2.17 21.97
C ALA A 411 -8.94 -3.15 21.04
N ARG A 412 -8.15 -3.93 20.33
CA ARG A 412 -8.68 -5.04 19.53
C ARG A 412 -9.25 -6.10 20.45
N SER A 413 -10.54 -6.35 20.37
CA SER A 413 -11.15 -7.46 21.10
C SER A 413 -10.76 -8.81 20.46
N VAL A 414 -10.46 -9.79 21.31
CA VAL A 414 -10.34 -11.17 20.87
C VAL A 414 -11.73 -11.62 20.40
N SER A 415 -11.78 -12.27 19.21
CA SER A 415 -13.03 -12.86 18.72
C SER A 415 -13.57 -13.85 19.74
N ASP A 416 -14.87 -13.77 20.04
CA ASP A 416 -15.59 -14.73 20.88
C ASP A 416 -15.73 -16.12 20.24
N GLY A 417 -15.23 -16.30 19.02
CA GLY A 417 -15.30 -17.55 18.28
C GLY A 417 -16.69 -17.89 17.72
N VAL A 418 -17.68 -17.02 17.92
CA VAL A 418 -19.03 -17.23 17.40
C VAL A 418 -19.00 -17.14 15.87
N GLN A 419 -19.36 -18.23 15.21
CA GLN A 419 -19.59 -18.23 13.76
C GLN A 419 -20.87 -17.46 13.47
N HIS A 420 -20.74 -16.32 12.78
CA HIS A 420 -21.94 -15.62 12.33
C HIS A 420 -22.52 -16.32 11.09
N SER A 421 -23.84 -16.39 11.02
CA SER A 421 -24.62 -17.04 9.95
C SER A 421 -24.83 -16.12 8.71
N GLY A 422 -24.03 -15.07 8.55
CA GLY A 422 -24.09 -14.18 7.39
C GLY A 422 -23.74 -14.91 6.08
N ALA A 423 -24.24 -14.39 4.96
CA ALA A 423 -24.05 -14.94 3.61
C ALA A 423 -24.59 -16.36 3.40
N SER A 424 -25.59 -16.78 4.18
CA SER A 424 -26.26 -18.06 3.98
C SER A 424 -27.01 -18.11 2.65
N LEU A 425 -26.85 -19.21 1.91
CA LEU A 425 -27.54 -19.49 0.66
C LEU A 425 -28.55 -20.60 0.88
N TYR A 426 -29.77 -20.38 0.44
CA TYR A 426 -30.83 -21.37 0.47
C TYR A 426 -31.32 -21.64 -0.93
N LEU A 427 -31.34 -22.91 -1.32
CA LEU A 427 -31.95 -23.36 -2.58
C LEU A 427 -33.36 -23.90 -2.27
N PHE A 428 -34.37 -23.12 -2.59
CA PHE A 428 -35.78 -23.50 -2.37
C PHE A 428 -36.34 -24.41 -3.44
N ALA A 429 -35.82 -24.34 -4.66
CA ALA A 429 -36.21 -25.18 -5.78
C ALA A 429 -35.03 -25.45 -6.71
N ALA A 430 -34.91 -26.66 -7.21
CA ALA A 430 -33.94 -27.05 -8.24
C ALA A 430 -34.64 -27.29 -9.57
N GLY A 431 -33.92 -27.10 -10.68
CA GLY A 431 -34.41 -27.30 -12.04
C GLY A 431 -34.23 -26.09 -12.94
N VAL A 432 -34.93 -26.09 -14.07
CA VAL A 432 -34.90 -24.96 -15.04
C VAL A 432 -36.13 -24.08 -14.84
N ALA A 433 -35.91 -22.82 -14.59
CA ALA A 433 -36.98 -21.83 -14.48
C ALA A 433 -36.92 -20.83 -15.64
N THR A 434 -38.08 -20.38 -16.12
CA THR A 434 -38.22 -19.35 -17.13
C THR A 434 -38.80 -18.08 -16.49
N ARG A 435 -38.55 -16.92 -17.10
CA ARG A 435 -39.02 -15.62 -16.60
C ARG A 435 -38.53 -15.29 -15.19
N VAL A 436 -37.23 -15.51 -14.95
CA VAL A 436 -36.58 -15.26 -13.67
C VAL A 436 -36.31 -13.76 -13.51
N VAL A 437 -36.64 -13.21 -12.34
CA VAL A 437 -36.27 -11.85 -11.91
C VAL A 437 -35.19 -11.97 -10.84
N LYS A 438 -34.06 -11.30 -11.05
CA LYS A 438 -33.00 -11.16 -10.05
C LYS A 438 -33.14 -9.81 -9.36
N ALA A 439 -33.38 -9.83 -8.05
CA ALA A 439 -33.40 -8.63 -7.21
C ALA A 439 -32.20 -8.67 -6.26
N ASP A 440 -31.54 -7.52 -6.09
CA ASP A 440 -30.41 -7.35 -5.19
C ASP A 440 -30.53 -6.03 -4.40
N VAL A 441 -30.19 -6.06 -3.10
CA VAL A 441 -30.21 -4.87 -2.27
C VAL A 441 -28.88 -4.13 -2.38
N SER A 442 -28.91 -2.93 -2.93
CA SER A 442 -27.70 -2.12 -3.08
C SER A 442 -27.06 -1.80 -1.74
N SER A 443 -25.77 -2.25 -1.57
CA SER A 443 -25.01 -2.02 -0.35
C SER A 443 -25.71 -2.53 0.92
N LEU A 444 -26.23 -3.77 0.91
CA LEU A 444 -27.08 -4.32 1.96
C LEU A 444 -26.54 -4.06 3.38
N TYR A 445 -25.34 -4.52 3.71
CA TYR A 445 -24.79 -4.36 5.06
C TYR A 445 -24.61 -2.89 5.45
N PRO A 446 -23.95 -2.03 4.66
CA PRO A 446 -23.88 -0.60 4.97
C PRO A 446 -25.25 0.07 5.13
N SER A 447 -26.24 -0.31 4.33
CA SER A 447 -27.59 0.24 4.43
C SER A 447 -28.27 -0.16 5.74
N LEU A 448 -28.13 -1.42 6.16
CA LEU A 448 -28.64 -1.90 7.45
C LEU A 448 -27.91 -1.23 8.62
N MET A 449 -26.59 -1.14 8.57
CA MET A 449 -25.79 -0.45 9.60
C MET A 449 -26.25 0.99 9.78
N ARG A 450 -26.47 1.72 8.69
CA ARG A 450 -26.97 3.11 8.72
C ARG A 450 -28.40 3.19 9.26
N GLN A 451 -29.30 2.38 8.72
CA GLN A 451 -30.73 2.42 9.07
C GLN A 451 -30.99 2.07 10.54
N TYR A 452 -30.29 1.07 11.05
CA TYR A 452 -30.49 0.56 12.41
C TYR A 452 -29.40 1.00 13.40
N ARG A 453 -28.46 1.87 12.95
CA ARG A 453 -27.34 2.36 13.77
C ARG A 453 -26.51 1.23 14.38
N ILE A 454 -26.25 0.19 13.57
CA ILE A 454 -25.47 -0.99 14.02
C ILE A 454 -23.97 -0.67 13.85
N GLY A 455 -23.26 -0.67 14.96
CA GLY A 455 -21.79 -0.49 14.99
C GLY A 455 -21.18 -1.27 16.16
N PRO A 456 -19.83 -1.39 16.22
CA PRO A 456 -19.16 -2.06 17.33
C PRO A 456 -19.45 -1.34 18.66
N ALA A 457 -19.79 -2.10 19.70
CA ALA A 457 -20.02 -1.53 21.04
C ALA A 457 -18.76 -0.87 21.63
N SER A 458 -17.56 -1.27 21.18
CA SER A 458 -16.29 -0.68 21.55
C SER A 458 -16.03 0.68 20.89
N ASP A 459 -16.68 1.00 19.75
CA ASP A 459 -16.55 2.29 19.06
C ASP A 459 -17.41 3.35 19.76
N ARG A 460 -16.93 3.85 20.90
CA ARG A 460 -17.63 4.85 21.73
C ARG A 460 -17.75 6.22 21.04
N LEU A 461 -16.84 6.52 20.12
CA LEU A 461 -16.89 7.75 19.33
C LEU A 461 -17.95 7.67 18.20
N GLY A 462 -18.36 6.46 17.81
CA GLY A 462 -19.24 6.24 16.65
C GLY A 462 -18.55 6.51 15.31
N ALA A 463 -17.22 6.55 15.30
CA ALA A 463 -16.41 6.90 14.12
C ALA A 463 -16.64 5.93 12.96
N LEU A 464 -16.80 4.63 13.22
CA LEU A 464 -17.04 3.65 12.16
C LEU A 464 -18.36 3.95 11.42
N LEU A 465 -19.45 4.20 12.15
CA LEU A 465 -20.74 4.52 11.51
C LEU A 465 -20.69 5.83 10.75
N ALA A 466 -20.03 6.86 11.29
CA ALA A 466 -19.84 8.13 10.60
C ALA A 466 -19.03 7.95 9.31
N LEU A 467 -17.94 7.18 9.33
CA LEU A 467 -17.17 6.84 8.15
C LEU A 467 -17.99 6.04 7.13
N VAL A 468 -18.79 5.05 7.57
CA VAL A 468 -19.69 4.28 6.70
C VAL A 468 -20.72 5.19 6.03
N ASP A 469 -21.32 6.11 6.77
CA ASP A 469 -22.26 7.10 6.22
C ASP A 469 -21.62 7.90 5.09
N ARG A 470 -20.42 8.47 5.34
CA ARG A 470 -19.68 9.26 4.34
C ARG A 470 -19.22 8.43 3.14
N LEU A 471 -18.70 7.23 3.36
CA LEU A 471 -18.27 6.34 2.28
C LEU A 471 -19.43 5.96 1.36
N VAL A 472 -20.61 5.65 1.93
CA VAL A 472 -21.82 5.34 1.13
C VAL A 472 -22.29 6.55 0.33
N GLU A 473 -22.35 7.74 0.93
CA GLU A 473 -22.72 8.98 0.24
C GLU A 473 -21.78 9.29 -0.91
N GLN A 474 -20.46 9.24 -0.67
CA GLN A 474 -19.46 9.49 -1.68
C GLN A 474 -19.50 8.46 -2.81
N ARG A 475 -19.67 7.17 -2.46
CA ARG A 475 -19.84 6.10 -3.45
C ARG A 475 -21.03 6.32 -4.37
N LEU A 476 -22.18 6.65 -3.80
CA LEU A 476 -23.40 6.91 -4.58
C LEU A 476 -23.27 8.17 -5.45
N ALA A 477 -22.61 9.20 -4.93
CA ALA A 477 -22.30 10.41 -5.70
C ALA A 477 -21.34 10.10 -6.87
N ALA A 478 -20.24 9.36 -6.62
CA ALA A 478 -19.33 8.94 -7.68
C ALA A 478 -20.03 8.08 -8.74
N LYS A 479 -20.89 7.13 -8.35
CA LYS A 479 -21.68 6.36 -9.31
C LYS A 479 -22.58 7.23 -10.20
N ARG A 480 -23.22 8.27 -9.64
CA ARG A 480 -24.04 9.20 -10.42
C ARG A 480 -23.20 9.98 -11.42
N ARG A 481 -22.05 10.54 -10.98
CA ARG A 481 -21.14 11.27 -11.87
C ARG A 481 -20.56 10.39 -12.97
N ALA A 482 -20.12 9.17 -12.65
CA ALA A 482 -19.62 8.20 -13.63
C ALA A 482 -20.66 7.89 -14.72
N ARG A 483 -21.95 7.76 -14.34
CA ARG A 483 -23.03 7.53 -15.31
C ARG A 483 -23.32 8.75 -16.20
N ALA A 484 -23.12 9.95 -15.68
CA ALA A 484 -23.35 11.20 -16.41
C ALA A 484 -22.16 11.57 -17.32
N ALA A 485 -20.95 11.11 -17.02
CA ALA A 485 -19.74 11.39 -17.78
C ALA A 485 -19.68 10.57 -19.10
N PRO A 486 -19.07 11.11 -20.17
CA PRO A 486 -18.90 10.40 -21.44
C PRO A 486 -18.18 9.06 -21.26
N PRO A 487 -18.56 8.01 -22.01
CA PRO A 487 -17.85 6.74 -22.03
C PRO A 487 -16.35 6.93 -22.35
N GLY A 488 -15.46 6.30 -21.57
CA GLY A 488 -14.02 6.39 -21.76
C GLY A 488 -13.37 7.72 -21.31
N SER A 489 -14.15 8.67 -20.77
CA SER A 489 -13.58 9.92 -20.27
C SER A 489 -12.80 9.71 -18.96
N ARG A 490 -11.83 10.61 -18.71
CA ARG A 490 -11.01 10.63 -17.49
C ARG A 490 -11.88 10.78 -16.23
N GLU A 491 -12.91 11.63 -16.30
CA GLU A 491 -13.85 11.86 -15.21
C GLU A 491 -14.60 10.58 -14.86
N ARG A 492 -15.08 9.86 -15.89
CA ARG A 492 -15.78 8.60 -15.70
C ARG A 492 -14.89 7.56 -15.02
N HIS A 493 -13.67 7.36 -15.52
CA HIS A 493 -12.71 6.41 -14.93
C HIS A 493 -12.35 6.77 -13.48
N THR A 494 -12.16 8.05 -13.18
CA THR A 494 -11.90 8.53 -11.82
C THR A 494 -13.04 8.20 -10.87
N ASP A 495 -14.28 8.47 -11.27
CA ASP A 495 -15.45 8.22 -10.45
C ASP A 495 -15.80 6.73 -10.34
N GLU A 496 -15.57 5.92 -11.36
CA GLU A 496 -15.68 4.46 -11.30
C GLU A 496 -14.67 3.88 -10.31
N ALA A 497 -13.41 4.32 -10.37
CA ALA A 497 -12.35 3.92 -9.45
C ALA A 497 -12.67 4.31 -8.00
N LEU A 498 -13.13 5.54 -7.78
CA LEU A 498 -13.56 6.01 -6.47
C LEU A 498 -14.72 5.18 -5.92
N SER A 499 -15.73 4.90 -6.76
CA SER A 499 -16.85 4.05 -6.37
C SER A 499 -16.43 2.62 -6.04
N ALA A 500 -15.45 2.06 -6.76
CA ALA A 500 -14.91 0.74 -6.52
C ALA A 500 -14.11 0.68 -5.20
N ALA A 501 -13.30 1.71 -4.92
CA ALA A 501 -12.52 1.83 -3.70
C ALA A 501 -13.38 1.85 -2.43
N MET A 502 -14.58 2.45 -2.53
CA MET A 502 -15.54 2.58 -1.42
C MET A 502 -16.53 1.39 -1.31
N LYS A 503 -16.36 0.33 -2.07
CA LYS A 503 -17.20 -0.88 -2.02
C LYS A 503 -16.73 -1.86 -0.95
#